data_471ece0c1dd3739d417bf21e6d076baf
#
_entry.id   471ece0c1dd3739d417bf21e6d076baf
#
_cell.length_a   1.000
_cell.length_b   1.000
_cell.length_c   1.000
_cell.angle_alpha   90.00
_cell.angle_beta   90.00
_cell.angle_gamma   90.00
#
_symmetry.space_group_name_H-M   'P 1'
#
loop_
_entity.id
_entity.type
_entity.pdbx_description
1 polymer ?
#
loop_
_entity_poly.entity_id
_entity_poly.type
_entity_poly.pdbx_seq_one_letter_code
_entity_poly.pdbx_strand_id
1 'polypeptide(L)'
;ITLPTKPIQHIDDETGEIALCILSAINIGKIRDFSDFELLCDLSVRSLDELIDFQQYPVRAAEIATKARRSLGVGFIGLAHYLAKQGVKYEDPAAWQLIHDLTESFQYHLLKATVQVAKEKGACEYSDNTKYSHGILPIDTYKKDVDELVPNNLKYDWESLREEVKEYGVRNSTLSAQMPSESSSVVCNATNGIEPPRGY
;
A
#
# COMPACT_ATOMS: atom_id res chain seq x y z
N ILE A 1 8.58 -5.04 5.57
CA ILE A 1 7.47 -6.02 5.55
C ILE A 1 8.07 -7.38 5.86
N THR A 2 7.49 -8.08 6.81
CA THR A 2 7.86 -9.47 7.11
C THR A 2 6.85 -10.38 6.43
N LEU A 3 7.33 -11.25 5.54
CA LEU A 3 6.53 -12.22 4.83
C LEU A 3 6.99 -13.63 5.21
N PRO A 4 6.07 -14.60 5.41
CA PRO A 4 6.44 -15.98 5.59
C PRO A 4 7.01 -16.52 4.28
N THR A 5 8.22 -17.07 4.34
CA THR A 5 8.96 -17.59 3.17
C THR A 5 9.51 -18.97 3.47
N LYS A 6 9.75 -19.75 2.43
CA LYS A 6 10.46 -21.01 2.55
C LYS A 6 11.95 -20.75 2.77
N PRO A 7 12.65 -21.45 3.69
CA PRO A 7 14.07 -21.26 3.91
C PRO A 7 14.87 -21.64 2.66
N ILE A 8 16.00 -20.95 2.45
CA ILE A 8 16.96 -21.29 1.42
C ILE A 8 18.07 -22.16 2.00
N GLN A 9 18.54 -23.15 1.24
CA GLN A 9 19.63 -24.04 1.63
C GLN A 9 20.99 -23.52 1.11
N HIS A 10 20.99 -22.91 -0.05
CA HIS A 10 22.15 -22.31 -0.70
C HIS A 10 21.71 -21.22 -1.68
N ILE A 11 22.66 -20.49 -2.24
CA ILE A 11 22.36 -19.31 -3.11
C ILE A 11 21.58 -19.68 -4.38
N ASP A 12 21.81 -20.87 -4.91
CA ASP A 12 21.18 -21.37 -6.14
C ASP A 12 19.95 -22.25 -5.86
N ASP A 13 19.38 -22.18 -4.65
CA ASP A 13 18.19 -22.95 -4.28
C ASP A 13 16.99 -22.52 -5.13
N GLU A 14 16.43 -23.47 -5.87
CA GLU A 14 15.26 -23.28 -6.72
C GLU A 14 13.92 -23.50 -5.99
N THR A 15 13.97 -23.93 -4.74
CA THR A 15 12.78 -24.26 -3.94
C THR A 15 12.54 -23.29 -2.79
N GLY A 16 13.55 -22.55 -2.40
CA GLY A 16 13.49 -21.52 -1.35
C GLY A 16 12.89 -20.21 -1.83
N GLU A 17 12.64 -19.31 -0.90
CA GLU A 17 12.03 -17.99 -1.17
C GLU A 17 12.79 -16.88 -0.45
N ILE A 18 13.11 -15.81 -1.17
CA ILE A 18 13.57 -14.55 -0.60
C ILE A 18 12.50 -13.49 -0.92
N ALA A 19 11.80 -13.02 0.11
CA ALA A 19 10.77 -12.01 -0.07
C ALA A 19 11.37 -10.65 -0.41
N LEU A 20 10.89 -10.05 -1.48
CA LEU A 20 11.17 -8.68 -1.87
C LEU A 20 9.86 -7.87 -1.88
N CYS A 21 9.99 -6.56 -1.66
CA CYS A 21 8.88 -5.62 -1.76
C CYS A 21 9.34 -4.43 -2.60
N ILE A 22 8.59 -4.13 -3.65
CA ILE A 22 8.85 -2.97 -4.51
C ILE A 22 8.08 -1.80 -3.95
N LEU A 23 8.75 -0.66 -3.80
CA LEU A 23 8.23 0.49 -3.07
C LEU A 23 7.95 1.68 -3.99
N SER A 24 6.88 2.42 -3.68
CA SER A 24 6.66 3.77 -4.17
C SER A 24 5.98 4.63 -3.10
N ALA A 25 6.01 5.95 -3.28
CA ALA A 25 5.37 6.88 -2.36
C ALA A 25 4.64 7.98 -3.13
N ILE A 26 3.37 8.22 -2.78
CA ILE A 26 2.57 9.33 -3.30
C ILE A 26 2.85 10.58 -2.48
N ASN A 27 3.19 11.70 -3.12
CA ASN A 27 3.38 12.99 -2.44
C ASN A 27 2.03 13.65 -2.16
N ILE A 28 1.46 13.38 -0.98
CA ILE A 28 0.14 13.93 -0.59
C ILE A 28 0.15 15.43 -0.35
N GLY A 29 1.31 16.05 -0.13
CA GLY A 29 1.44 17.51 -0.08
C GLY A 29 1.13 18.19 -1.42
N LYS A 30 1.04 17.44 -2.53
CA LYS A 30 0.79 17.93 -3.90
C LYS A 30 -0.54 17.49 -4.49
N ILE A 31 -1.31 16.60 -3.85
CA ILE A 31 -2.65 16.26 -4.32
C ILE A 31 -3.57 17.49 -4.23
N ARG A 32 -4.56 17.55 -5.08
CA ARG A 32 -5.60 18.59 -5.09
C ARG A 32 -6.69 18.26 -4.07
N ASP A 33 -7.18 17.04 -4.16
CA ASP A 33 -8.17 16.45 -3.26
C ASP A 33 -8.07 14.91 -3.29
N PHE A 34 -8.94 14.21 -2.58
CA PHE A 34 -8.88 12.76 -2.48
C PHE A 34 -9.28 12.01 -3.78
N SER A 35 -9.91 12.69 -4.74
CA SER A 35 -10.21 12.07 -6.04
C SER A 35 -8.94 11.77 -6.85
N ASP A 36 -7.84 12.47 -6.57
CA ASP A 36 -6.55 12.17 -7.20
C ASP A 36 -6.03 10.76 -6.86
N PHE A 37 -6.46 10.17 -5.72
CA PHE A 37 -6.03 8.82 -5.34
C PHE A 37 -6.50 7.73 -6.29
N GLU A 38 -7.64 7.89 -6.96
CA GLU A 38 -8.08 6.90 -7.94
C GLU A 38 -7.02 6.70 -9.03
N LEU A 39 -6.55 7.78 -9.63
CA LEU A 39 -5.51 7.73 -10.67
C LEU A 39 -4.12 7.39 -10.09
N LEU A 40 -3.72 8.03 -9.00
CA LEU A 40 -2.37 7.88 -8.47
C LEU A 40 -2.12 6.48 -7.89
N CYS A 41 -3.11 5.87 -7.25
CA CYS A 41 -3.01 4.49 -6.76
C CYS A 41 -2.99 3.50 -7.93
N ASP A 42 -3.84 3.68 -8.94
CA ASP A 42 -3.84 2.83 -10.14
C ASP A 42 -2.49 2.88 -10.86
N LEU A 43 -1.94 4.07 -11.11
CA LEU A 43 -0.63 4.23 -11.71
C LEU A 43 0.49 3.62 -10.87
N SER A 44 0.44 3.79 -9.55
CA SER A 44 1.45 3.22 -8.64
C SER A 44 1.43 1.70 -8.67
N VAL A 45 0.24 1.09 -8.56
CA VAL A 45 0.08 -0.36 -8.59
C VAL A 45 0.55 -0.92 -9.93
N ARG A 46 0.10 -0.35 -11.05
CA ARG A 46 0.47 -0.82 -12.40
C ARG A 46 1.97 -0.68 -12.66
N SER A 47 2.54 0.47 -12.33
CA SER A 47 3.98 0.71 -12.55
C SER A 47 4.84 -0.27 -11.77
N LEU A 48 4.50 -0.52 -10.50
CA LEU A 48 5.26 -1.47 -9.68
C LEU A 48 5.01 -2.92 -10.09
N ASP A 49 3.79 -3.28 -10.51
CA ASP A 49 3.49 -4.61 -11.03
C ASP A 49 4.29 -4.93 -12.30
N GLU A 50 4.42 -3.96 -13.21
CA GLU A 50 5.27 -4.11 -14.41
C GLU A 50 6.76 -4.24 -14.04
N LEU A 51 7.23 -3.48 -13.05
CA LEU A 51 8.62 -3.58 -12.60
C LEU A 51 8.97 -4.98 -12.05
N ILE A 52 8.02 -5.70 -11.46
CA ILE A 52 8.22 -7.09 -11.01
C ILE A 52 8.63 -7.98 -12.19
N ASP A 53 8.05 -7.79 -13.35
CA ASP A 53 8.34 -8.61 -14.52
C ASP A 53 9.55 -8.10 -15.31
N PHE A 54 9.80 -6.80 -15.27
CA PHE A 54 10.89 -6.16 -16.02
C PHE A 54 12.27 -6.31 -15.37
N GLN A 55 12.34 -6.30 -14.01
CA GLN A 55 13.60 -6.36 -13.30
C GLN A 55 14.32 -7.71 -13.46
N GLN A 56 15.65 -7.68 -13.37
CA GLN A 56 16.46 -8.88 -13.31
C GLN A 56 16.72 -9.31 -11.87
N TYR A 57 16.55 -10.59 -11.59
CA TYR A 57 16.74 -11.13 -10.25
C TYR A 57 18.13 -11.79 -10.15
N PRO A 58 18.98 -11.37 -9.21
CA PRO A 58 20.34 -11.94 -9.06
C PRO A 58 20.33 -13.35 -8.52
N VAL A 59 19.25 -13.77 -7.82
CA VAL A 59 19.09 -15.12 -7.26
C VAL A 59 17.69 -15.65 -7.54
N ARG A 60 17.59 -16.94 -7.85
CA ARG A 60 16.35 -17.59 -8.25
C ARG A 60 15.27 -17.53 -7.16
N ALA A 61 15.65 -17.73 -5.90
CA ALA A 61 14.73 -17.69 -4.77
C ALA A 61 14.00 -16.31 -4.61
N ALA A 62 14.66 -15.22 -4.99
CA ALA A 62 14.05 -13.89 -4.99
C ALA A 62 13.04 -13.73 -6.14
N GLU A 63 13.36 -14.26 -7.32
CA GLU A 63 12.43 -14.26 -8.47
C GLU A 63 11.15 -15.06 -8.17
N ILE A 64 11.32 -16.29 -7.67
CA ILE A 64 10.20 -17.17 -7.31
C ILE A 64 9.24 -16.48 -6.34
N ALA A 65 9.76 -16.00 -5.20
CA ALA A 65 8.94 -15.36 -4.18
C ALA A 65 8.27 -14.08 -4.67
N THR A 66 8.99 -13.26 -5.43
CA THR A 66 8.50 -11.96 -5.89
C THR A 66 7.42 -12.12 -6.96
N LYS A 67 7.61 -12.99 -7.93
CA LYS A 67 6.62 -13.23 -8.99
C LYS A 67 5.36 -13.93 -8.48
N ALA A 68 5.50 -14.88 -7.55
CA ALA A 68 4.37 -15.59 -6.97
C ALA A 68 3.49 -14.68 -6.09
N ARG A 69 4.11 -13.78 -5.31
CA ARG A 69 3.42 -12.92 -4.35
C ARG A 69 3.06 -11.55 -4.91
N ARG A 70 3.87 -11.01 -5.82
CA ARG A 70 3.77 -9.67 -6.40
C ARG A 70 3.59 -8.58 -5.34
N SER A 71 4.40 -8.65 -4.27
CA SER A 71 4.28 -7.79 -3.09
C SER A 71 4.71 -6.37 -3.38
N LEU A 72 3.83 -5.42 -3.12
CA LEU A 72 4.07 -3.98 -3.23
C LEU A 72 4.09 -3.32 -1.85
N GLY A 73 4.74 -2.17 -1.77
CA GLY A 73 4.68 -1.29 -0.63
C GLY A 73 4.48 0.15 -1.12
N VAL A 74 3.25 0.50 -1.44
CA VAL A 74 2.88 1.87 -1.78
C VAL A 74 2.60 2.63 -0.49
N GLY A 75 3.29 3.72 -0.26
CA GLY A 75 3.08 4.60 0.87
C GLY A 75 2.79 6.03 0.43
N PHE A 76 2.91 6.97 1.36
CA PHE A 76 2.86 8.38 1.03
C PHE A 76 3.92 9.17 1.78
N ILE A 77 4.30 10.32 1.22
CA ILE A 77 5.19 11.32 1.80
C ILE A 77 4.45 12.65 1.90
N GLY A 78 4.95 13.52 2.74
CA GLY A 78 4.42 14.88 2.81
C GLY A 78 3.23 15.06 3.75
N LEU A 79 3.00 14.16 4.73
CA LEU A 79 1.87 14.31 5.66
C LEU A 79 1.97 15.59 6.48
N ALA A 80 3.15 15.92 7.01
CA ALA A 80 3.33 17.15 7.77
C ALA A 80 3.05 18.40 6.92
N HIS A 81 3.50 18.40 5.66
CA HIS A 81 3.19 19.47 4.71
C HIS A 81 1.69 19.54 4.39
N TYR A 82 1.05 18.39 4.20
CA TYR A 82 -0.40 18.32 3.96
C TYR A 82 -1.18 18.93 5.13
N LEU A 83 -0.90 18.52 6.38
CA LEU A 83 -1.54 19.04 7.58
C LEU A 83 -1.30 20.56 7.74
N ALA A 84 -0.07 21.03 7.52
CA ALA A 84 0.25 22.44 7.57
C ALA A 84 -0.55 23.27 6.55
N LYS A 85 -0.75 22.75 5.33
CA LYS A 85 -1.63 23.39 4.33
C LYS A 85 -3.09 23.48 4.77
N GLN A 86 -3.56 22.52 5.58
CA GLN A 86 -4.89 22.53 6.17
C GLN A 86 -4.98 23.39 7.45
N GLY A 87 -3.86 23.96 7.92
CA GLY A 87 -3.79 24.79 9.10
C GLY A 87 -3.98 24.02 10.41
N VAL A 88 -3.69 22.72 10.43
CA VAL A 88 -3.83 21.85 11.60
C VAL A 88 -2.51 21.22 12.00
N LYS A 89 -2.37 20.87 13.26
CA LYS A 89 -1.22 20.17 13.84
C LYS A 89 -1.56 18.69 14.09
N TYR A 90 -0.55 17.84 14.30
CA TYR A 90 -0.75 16.41 14.58
C TYR A 90 -1.61 16.14 15.81
N GLU A 91 -1.51 16.98 16.83
CA GLU A 91 -2.28 16.86 18.08
C GLU A 91 -3.74 17.32 17.98
N ASP A 92 -4.11 17.99 16.89
CA ASP A 92 -5.47 18.51 16.72
C ASP A 92 -6.46 17.39 16.35
N PRO A 93 -7.64 17.29 16.99
CA PRO A 93 -8.67 16.31 16.58
C PRO A 93 -9.09 16.45 15.12
N ALA A 94 -9.06 17.67 14.58
CA ALA A 94 -9.33 17.91 13.15
C ALA A 94 -8.29 17.22 12.23
N ALA A 95 -7.02 17.15 12.67
CA ALA A 95 -6.00 16.43 11.92
C ALA A 95 -6.25 14.92 11.94
N TRP A 96 -6.73 14.36 13.05
CA TRP A 96 -7.01 12.93 13.16
C TRP A 96 -8.12 12.52 12.18
N GLN A 97 -9.18 13.32 12.07
CA GLN A 97 -10.23 13.09 11.09
C GLN A 97 -9.71 13.19 9.65
N LEU A 98 -8.87 14.19 9.34
CA LEU A 98 -8.27 14.34 8.02
C LEU A 98 -7.36 13.14 7.67
N ILE A 99 -6.57 12.64 8.63
CA ILE A 99 -5.71 11.48 8.44
C ILE A 99 -6.55 10.22 8.23
N HIS A 100 -7.64 10.05 8.99
CA HIS A 100 -8.57 8.94 8.82
C HIS A 100 -9.15 8.93 7.40
N ASP A 101 -9.72 10.03 6.96
CA ASP A 101 -10.34 10.17 5.64
C ASP A 101 -9.33 9.95 4.49
N LEU A 102 -8.13 10.51 4.64
CA LEU A 102 -7.02 10.34 3.70
C LEU A 102 -6.60 8.88 3.60
N THR A 103 -6.43 8.23 4.75
CA THR A 103 -5.94 6.84 4.81
C THR A 103 -6.98 5.86 4.28
N GLU A 104 -8.26 6.11 4.58
CA GLU A 104 -9.37 5.34 4.00
C GLU A 104 -9.36 5.43 2.48
N SER A 105 -9.35 6.65 1.93
CA SER A 105 -9.34 6.90 0.49
C SER A 105 -8.15 6.22 -0.18
N PHE A 106 -6.96 6.40 0.37
CA PHE A 106 -5.73 5.79 -0.14
C PHE A 106 -5.82 4.26 -0.16
N GLN A 107 -6.22 3.64 0.94
CA GLN A 107 -6.29 2.18 1.04
C GLN A 107 -7.39 1.58 0.15
N TYR A 108 -8.54 2.25 0.05
CA TYR A 108 -9.63 1.85 -0.83
C TYR A 108 -9.18 1.84 -2.29
N HIS A 109 -8.56 2.92 -2.77
CA HIS A 109 -8.13 3.02 -4.16
C HIS A 109 -6.95 2.09 -4.49
N LEU A 110 -6.06 1.80 -3.54
CA LEU A 110 -5.03 0.77 -3.73
C LEU A 110 -5.64 -0.62 -3.94
N LEU A 111 -6.63 -0.98 -3.11
CA LEU A 111 -7.29 -2.27 -3.23
C LEU A 111 -8.11 -2.36 -4.52
N LYS A 112 -8.84 -1.29 -4.87
CA LYS A 112 -9.55 -1.20 -6.15
C LYS A 112 -8.60 -1.38 -7.34
N ALA A 113 -7.43 -0.74 -7.31
CA ALA A 113 -6.43 -0.84 -8.36
C ALA A 113 -5.89 -2.26 -8.53
N THR A 114 -5.51 -2.94 -7.45
CA THR A 114 -5.00 -4.32 -7.56
C THR A 114 -6.07 -5.31 -8.05
N VAL A 115 -7.34 -5.11 -7.67
CA VAL A 115 -8.46 -5.91 -8.19
C VAL A 115 -8.66 -5.65 -9.67
N GLN A 116 -8.59 -4.39 -10.10
CA GLN A 116 -8.69 -4.04 -11.52
C GLN A 116 -7.57 -4.69 -12.34
N VAL A 117 -6.33 -4.67 -11.84
CA VAL A 117 -5.22 -5.36 -12.51
C VAL A 117 -5.40 -6.88 -12.47
N ALA A 118 -5.99 -7.45 -11.41
CA ALA A 118 -6.34 -8.87 -11.38
C ALA A 118 -7.39 -9.25 -12.43
N LYS A 119 -8.39 -8.41 -12.66
CA LYS A 119 -9.38 -8.61 -13.75
C LYS A 119 -8.72 -8.64 -15.13
N GLU A 120 -7.69 -7.83 -15.34
CA GLU A 120 -6.99 -7.69 -16.63
C GLU A 120 -5.92 -8.76 -16.88
N LYS A 121 -5.17 -9.12 -15.83
CA LYS A 121 -3.95 -9.97 -15.93
C LYS A 121 -4.01 -11.26 -15.13
N GLY A 122 -5.07 -11.47 -14.36
CA GLY A 122 -5.20 -12.56 -13.41
C GLY A 122 -4.64 -12.20 -12.02
N ALA A 123 -5.19 -12.86 -11.00
CA ALA A 123 -4.69 -12.75 -9.62
C ALA A 123 -3.27 -13.31 -9.51
N CYS A 124 -2.52 -12.89 -8.47
CA CYS A 124 -1.20 -13.49 -8.21
C CYS A 124 -1.37 -14.94 -7.69
N GLU A 125 -0.33 -15.75 -7.84
CA GLU A 125 -0.33 -17.15 -7.41
C GLU A 125 -0.65 -17.32 -5.91
N TYR A 126 -0.22 -16.35 -5.08
CA TYR A 126 -0.46 -16.35 -3.63
C TYR A 126 -1.78 -15.66 -3.23
N SER A 127 -2.64 -15.27 -4.16
CA SER A 127 -3.92 -14.61 -3.85
C SER A 127 -4.75 -15.42 -2.86
N ASP A 128 -4.89 -16.72 -3.08
CA ASP A 128 -5.67 -17.63 -2.24
C ASP A 128 -5.09 -17.83 -0.83
N ASN A 129 -3.83 -17.51 -0.63
CA ASN A 129 -3.15 -17.58 0.67
C ASN A 129 -3.19 -16.24 1.45
N THR A 130 -3.90 -15.25 0.94
CA THR A 130 -4.08 -13.95 1.60
C THR A 130 -5.37 -13.89 2.40
N LYS A 131 -5.48 -12.94 3.31
CA LYS A 131 -6.76 -12.66 3.99
C LYS A 131 -7.85 -12.20 3.01
N TYR A 132 -7.44 -11.63 1.88
CA TYR A 132 -8.35 -11.15 0.83
C TYR A 132 -9.21 -12.27 0.25
N SER A 133 -8.67 -13.48 0.06
CA SER A 133 -9.44 -14.63 -0.43
C SER A 133 -10.60 -15.05 0.50
N HIS A 134 -10.49 -14.69 1.78
CA HIS A 134 -11.56 -14.87 2.77
C HIS A 134 -12.45 -13.63 2.91
N GLY A 135 -12.29 -12.65 2.06
CA GLY A 135 -13.03 -11.38 2.13
C GLY A 135 -12.67 -10.51 3.33
N ILE A 136 -11.52 -10.75 3.97
CA ILE A 136 -11.06 -9.95 5.11
C ILE A 136 -10.25 -8.77 4.56
N LEU A 137 -10.78 -7.56 4.77
CA LEU A 137 -10.20 -6.31 4.30
C LEU A 137 -9.49 -5.56 5.44
N PRO A 138 -8.66 -4.55 5.16
CA PRO A 138 -8.02 -3.74 6.19
C PRO A 138 -8.99 -3.12 7.20
N ILE A 139 -10.19 -2.77 6.78
CA ILE A 139 -11.26 -2.22 7.62
C ILE A 139 -11.78 -3.20 8.68
N ASP A 140 -11.53 -4.51 8.51
CA ASP A 140 -11.97 -5.54 9.44
C ASP A 140 -10.94 -5.82 10.54
N THR A 141 -9.68 -5.44 10.32
CA THR A 141 -8.53 -5.88 11.16
C THR A 141 -7.72 -4.73 11.75
N TYR A 142 -8.21 -3.49 11.70
CA TYR A 142 -7.56 -2.36 12.33
C TYR A 142 -7.70 -2.39 13.87
N LYS A 143 -6.89 -1.59 14.55
CA LYS A 143 -6.94 -1.45 16.01
C LYS A 143 -8.16 -0.64 16.43
N LYS A 144 -9.14 -1.27 17.06
CA LYS A 144 -10.45 -0.67 17.42
C LYS A 144 -10.36 0.53 18.38
N ASP A 145 -9.32 0.61 19.20
CA ASP A 145 -9.11 1.74 20.11
C ASP A 145 -9.04 3.10 19.37
N VAL A 146 -8.76 3.09 18.06
CA VAL A 146 -8.77 4.30 17.23
C VAL A 146 -10.16 4.92 17.14
N ASP A 147 -11.23 4.13 17.27
CA ASP A 147 -12.62 4.61 17.22
C ASP A 147 -12.97 5.55 18.39
N GLU A 148 -12.18 5.50 19.48
CA GLU A 148 -12.30 6.45 20.59
C GLU A 148 -11.80 7.86 20.23
N LEU A 149 -10.90 7.95 19.26
CA LEU A 149 -10.30 9.20 18.80
C LEU A 149 -11.03 9.79 17.59
N VAL A 150 -11.44 8.92 16.67
CA VAL A 150 -12.10 9.30 15.42
C VAL A 150 -13.24 8.33 15.14
N PRO A 151 -14.49 8.84 14.96
CA PRO A 151 -15.60 7.98 14.58
C PRO A 151 -15.31 7.22 13.28
N ASN A 152 -15.55 5.91 13.28
CA ASN A 152 -15.33 5.06 12.10
C ASN A 152 -16.49 5.21 11.10
N ASN A 153 -16.53 6.35 10.41
CA ASN A 153 -17.50 6.67 9.37
C ASN A 153 -16.85 6.49 8.00
N LEU A 154 -16.89 5.27 7.47
CA LEU A 154 -16.35 4.96 6.15
C LEU A 154 -17.18 5.61 5.05
N LYS A 155 -16.50 6.18 4.05
CA LYS A 155 -17.08 6.97 2.96
C LYS A 155 -17.22 6.20 1.65
N TYR A 156 -16.47 5.10 1.51
CA TYR A 156 -16.41 4.28 0.30
C TYR A 156 -17.23 3.01 0.42
N ASP A 157 -17.67 2.47 -0.71
CA ASP A 157 -18.41 1.20 -0.77
C ASP A 157 -17.45 0.00 -0.66
N TRP A 158 -17.03 -0.27 0.57
CA TRP A 158 -16.13 -1.38 0.88
C TRP A 158 -16.79 -2.75 0.66
N GLU A 159 -18.11 -2.86 0.76
CA GLU A 159 -18.78 -4.14 0.59
C GLU A 159 -18.82 -4.56 -0.89
N SER A 160 -19.12 -3.64 -1.80
CA SER A 160 -18.99 -3.93 -3.23
C SER A 160 -17.56 -4.31 -3.62
N LEU A 161 -16.56 -3.61 -3.07
CA LEU A 161 -15.16 -3.96 -3.30
C LEU A 161 -14.78 -5.31 -2.68
N ARG A 162 -15.36 -5.70 -1.54
CA ARG A 162 -15.20 -7.02 -0.92
C ARG A 162 -15.66 -8.14 -1.84
N GLU A 163 -16.82 -7.99 -2.47
CA GLU A 163 -17.31 -8.97 -3.42
C GLU A 163 -16.43 -9.07 -4.67
N GLU A 164 -15.95 -7.95 -5.19
CA GLU A 164 -14.98 -7.96 -6.29
C GLU A 164 -13.65 -8.66 -5.92
N VAL A 165 -13.16 -8.43 -4.71
CA VAL A 165 -11.95 -9.10 -4.18
C VAL A 165 -12.15 -10.62 -4.10
N LYS A 166 -13.32 -11.08 -3.66
CA LYS A 166 -13.64 -12.51 -3.61
C LYS A 166 -13.77 -13.14 -5.00
N GLU A 167 -14.36 -12.40 -5.94
CA GLU A 167 -14.62 -12.90 -7.29
C GLU A 167 -13.34 -12.95 -8.16
N TYR A 168 -12.53 -11.88 -8.13
CA TYR A 168 -11.37 -11.73 -9.02
C TYR A 168 -10.02 -11.96 -8.35
N GLY A 169 -9.99 -12.04 -7.03
CA GLY A 169 -8.74 -12.07 -6.25
C GLY A 169 -8.00 -10.75 -6.29
N VAL A 170 -6.73 -10.79 -5.88
CA VAL A 170 -5.82 -9.64 -5.90
C VAL A 170 -4.59 -9.92 -6.76
N ARG A 171 -4.17 -8.94 -7.56
CA ARG A 171 -2.93 -9.04 -8.34
C ARG A 171 -1.68 -8.99 -7.44
N ASN A 172 -1.78 -8.29 -6.32
CA ASN A 172 -0.65 -8.05 -5.41
C ASN A 172 -1.03 -8.48 -4.00
N SER A 173 -0.30 -9.44 -3.43
CA SER A 173 -0.61 -10.05 -2.12
C SER A 173 -0.46 -9.08 -0.95
N THR A 174 0.34 -8.03 -1.09
CA THR A 174 0.48 -6.88 -0.20
C THR A 174 0.51 -5.60 -1.02
N LEU A 175 -0.01 -4.51 -0.48
CA LEU A 175 -0.21 -3.27 -1.24
C LEU A 175 0.44 -2.06 -0.58
N SER A 176 0.13 -1.81 0.68
CA SER A 176 0.53 -0.57 1.35
C SER A 176 1.66 -0.80 2.36
N ALA A 177 2.55 0.18 2.45
CA ALA A 177 3.58 0.26 3.47
C ALA A 177 3.94 1.72 3.72
N GLN A 178 4.06 2.09 4.99
CA GLN A 178 4.64 3.38 5.36
C GLN A 178 6.13 3.19 5.60
N MET A 179 6.92 3.48 4.56
CA MET A 179 8.35 3.33 4.59
C MET A 179 9.06 4.64 4.95
N PRO A 180 10.28 4.59 5.48
CA PRO A 180 11.18 5.75 5.46
C PRO A 180 11.47 6.14 4.02
N SER A 181 11.17 7.39 3.66
CA SER A 181 11.24 7.85 2.26
C SER A 181 12.22 9.02 2.11
N GLU A 182 13.35 8.97 2.81
CA GLU A 182 14.29 10.09 2.92
C GLU A 182 14.73 10.62 1.55
N SER A 183 15.29 9.76 0.69
CA SER A 183 15.77 10.19 -0.64
C SER A 183 14.63 10.67 -1.55
N SER A 184 13.52 9.94 -1.61
CA SER A 184 12.37 10.31 -2.45
C SER A 184 11.69 11.59 -1.96
N SER A 185 11.62 11.83 -0.66
CA SER A 185 11.07 13.07 -0.12
C SER A 185 11.95 14.28 -0.46
N VAL A 186 13.27 14.14 -0.42
CA VAL A 186 14.21 15.19 -0.83
C VAL A 186 14.01 15.53 -2.31
N VAL A 187 14.00 14.52 -3.19
CA VAL A 187 13.81 14.72 -4.63
C VAL A 187 12.47 15.40 -4.93
N CYS A 188 11.42 15.03 -4.21
CA CYS A 188 10.07 15.58 -4.40
C CYS A 188 9.81 16.88 -3.64
N ASN A 189 10.79 17.40 -2.90
CA ASN A 189 10.62 18.55 -1.99
C ASN A 189 9.39 18.38 -1.08
N ALA A 190 9.36 17.28 -0.35
CA ALA A 190 8.29 16.89 0.57
C ALA A 190 8.86 16.58 1.96
N THR A 191 8.01 16.60 2.99
CA THR A 191 8.37 16.04 4.30
C THR A 191 8.42 14.53 4.22
N ASN A 192 9.29 13.89 5.02
CA ASN A 192 9.49 12.45 5.00
C ASN A 192 8.30 11.70 5.60
N GLY A 193 7.73 10.78 4.82
CA GLY A 193 6.69 9.85 5.29
C GLY A 193 5.55 10.52 6.05
N ILE A 194 5.24 9.94 7.21
CA ILE A 194 4.18 10.39 8.12
C ILE A 194 4.71 11.12 9.35
N GLU A 195 6.03 11.21 9.51
CA GLU A 195 6.65 11.81 10.67
C GLU A 195 6.52 13.33 10.69
N PRO A 196 6.37 13.95 11.87
CA PRO A 196 6.50 15.39 12.00
C PRO A 196 7.96 15.81 11.68
N PRO A 197 8.18 17.04 11.16
CA PRO A 197 9.53 17.56 10.95
C PRO A 197 10.29 17.59 12.29
N ARG A 198 11.53 17.12 12.26
CA ARG A 198 12.40 17.22 13.43
C ARG A 198 12.83 18.68 13.61
N GLY A 199 12.69 19.23 14.83
CA GLY A 199 13.29 20.50 15.20
C GLY A 199 14.81 20.36 15.31
N TYR A 200 15.52 21.44 15.03
CA TYR A 200 16.96 21.56 15.33
C TYR A 200 17.15 22.09 16.73
#